data_369fdf2cb3877440594cc55337bfd7fb
#
_entry.id   369fdf2cb3877440594cc55337bfd7fb
#
_cell.length_a   1.000
_cell.length_b   1.000
_cell.length_c   1.000
_cell.angle_alpha   90.00
_cell.angle_beta   90.00
_cell.angle_gamma   90.00
#
_symmetry.space_group_name_H-M   'P 1'
#
loop_
_entity.id
_entity.type
_entity.pdbx_description
1 polymer ?
#
loop_
_entity_poly.entity_id
_entity_poly.type
_entity_poly.pdbx_seq_one_letter_code
_entity_poly.pdbx_strand_id
1 'polypeptide(L)'
;VLHARLWDNAPARDLLDRLPLTIRLQDVDNQEKVGYLPKPPLSADGMPEGDDPQPGDIGWFRPWNTLAFYYGDVSYSGGIARIGRFDDPIDLVKAQTGFFHATIERAS
;
A
#
# COMPACT_ATOMS: atom_id res chain seq x y z
N VAL A 1 8.51 -4.48 13.52
CA VAL A 1 7.30 -3.67 13.34
C VAL A 1 7.65 -2.38 12.61
N LEU A 2 6.92 -2.09 11.54
CA LEU A 2 7.08 -0.86 10.77
C LEU A 2 5.93 0.09 11.06
N HIS A 3 6.20 1.38 10.93
CA HIS A 3 5.23 2.44 11.16
C HIS A 3 4.99 3.21 9.88
N ALA A 4 3.75 3.62 9.67
CA ALA A 4 3.36 4.37 8.49
C ALA A 4 2.25 5.35 8.84
N ARG A 5 2.07 6.35 7.98
CA ARG A 5 0.95 7.28 8.06
C ARG A 5 0.07 7.13 6.85
N LEU A 6 -1.22 6.99 7.07
CA LEU A 6 -2.19 7.10 5.99
C LEU A 6 -2.56 8.56 5.80
N TRP A 7 -2.68 8.96 4.54
CA TRP A 7 -3.08 10.32 4.19
C TRP A 7 -4.60 10.46 4.31
N ASP A 8 -5.06 11.70 4.26
CA ASP A 8 -6.49 11.98 4.36
C ASP A 8 -7.14 12.01 2.97
N ASN A 9 -7.39 10.84 2.43
CA ASN A 9 -8.15 10.67 1.20
C ASN A 9 -9.10 9.47 1.34
N ALA A 10 -10.03 9.33 0.40
CA ALA A 10 -11.09 8.34 0.52
C ALA A 10 -10.59 6.91 0.66
N PRO A 11 -9.66 6.41 -0.18
CA PRO A 11 -9.19 5.04 -0.01
C PRO A 11 -8.41 4.84 1.30
N ALA A 12 -7.65 5.84 1.73
CA ALA A 12 -6.90 5.74 2.98
C ALA A 12 -7.85 5.67 4.19
N ARG A 13 -8.88 6.51 4.21
CA ARG A 13 -9.90 6.48 5.27
C ARG A 13 -10.64 5.15 5.30
N ASP A 14 -10.98 4.62 4.13
CA ASP A 14 -11.68 3.35 4.02
C ASP A 14 -10.81 2.19 4.51
N LEU A 15 -9.51 2.18 4.16
CA LEU A 15 -8.59 1.18 4.68
C LEU A 15 -8.49 1.26 6.20
N LEU A 16 -8.35 2.47 6.73
CA LEU A 16 -8.25 2.68 8.17
C LEU A 16 -9.46 2.10 8.93
N ASP A 17 -10.65 2.27 8.36
CA ASP A 17 -11.89 1.75 8.95
C ASP A 17 -11.96 0.23 8.96
N ARG A 18 -11.17 -0.44 8.12
CA ARG A 18 -11.18 -1.91 8.01
C ARG A 18 -10.10 -2.58 8.85
N LEU A 19 -9.22 -1.82 9.48
CA LEU A 19 -8.14 -2.38 10.30
C LEU A 19 -8.69 -2.98 11.60
N PRO A 20 -8.11 -4.06 12.13
CA PRO A 20 -6.89 -4.70 11.63
C PRO A 20 -7.16 -5.64 10.45
N LEU A 21 -6.14 -5.79 9.60
CA LEU A 21 -6.18 -6.70 8.46
C LEU A 21 -4.88 -7.51 8.43
N THR A 22 -5.00 -8.79 8.06
CA THR A 22 -3.82 -9.60 7.73
C THR A 22 -3.89 -9.92 6.24
N ILE A 23 -2.85 -9.56 5.51
CA ILE A 23 -2.78 -9.82 4.08
C ILE A 23 -1.49 -10.56 3.74
N ARG A 24 -1.54 -11.33 2.65
CA ARG A 24 -0.37 -12.00 2.12
C ARG A 24 0.31 -11.10 1.10
N LEU A 25 1.59 -10.86 1.30
CA LEU A 25 2.39 -9.99 0.44
C LEU A 25 3.42 -10.79 -0.33
N GLN A 26 3.77 -10.30 -1.50
CA GLN A 26 4.85 -10.85 -2.33
C GLN A 26 5.57 -9.72 -3.04
N ASP A 27 6.84 -9.98 -3.40
CA ASP A 27 7.61 -9.06 -4.22
C ASP A 27 7.12 -9.08 -5.65
N VAL A 28 7.07 -7.88 -6.26
CA VAL A 28 6.78 -7.71 -7.68
C VAL A 28 7.90 -6.85 -8.29
N ASP A 29 8.57 -7.39 -9.29
CA ASP A 29 9.62 -6.71 -10.07
C ASP A 29 10.75 -6.10 -9.23
N ASN A 30 10.95 -6.61 -8.01
CA ASN A 30 11.97 -6.09 -7.09
C ASN A 30 11.81 -4.58 -6.83
N GLN A 31 10.58 -4.08 -6.84
CA GLN A 31 10.25 -2.67 -6.66
C GLN A 31 9.14 -2.45 -5.62
N GLU A 32 8.31 -3.45 -5.36
CA GLU A 32 7.18 -3.29 -4.46
C GLU A 32 6.77 -4.60 -3.80
N LYS A 33 6.18 -4.50 -2.63
CA LYS A 33 5.50 -5.60 -1.94
C LYS A 33 4.01 -5.43 -2.19
N VAL A 34 3.34 -6.45 -2.72
CA VAL A 34 1.94 -6.37 -3.15
C VAL A 34 1.10 -7.44 -2.50
N GLY A 35 -0.08 -7.07 -2.03
CA GLY A 35 -1.04 -8.01 -1.47
C GLY A 35 -2.48 -7.64 -1.79
N TYR A 36 -3.33 -8.65 -2.00
CA TYR A 36 -4.75 -8.43 -2.27
C TYR A 36 -5.48 -8.04 -1.00
N LEU A 37 -6.33 -7.03 -1.12
CA LEU A 37 -7.24 -6.65 -0.05
C LEU A 37 -8.53 -7.48 -0.12
N PRO A 38 -9.17 -7.75 1.03
CA PRO A 38 -10.49 -8.36 1.01
C PRO A 38 -11.50 -7.43 0.33
N LYS A 39 -12.50 -8.01 -0.32
CA LYS A 39 -13.61 -7.25 -0.89
C LYS A 39 -14.49 -6.66 0.22
N PRO A 40 -15.18 -5.54 -0.05
CA PRO A 40 -15.25 -4.81 -1.31
C PRO A 40 -14.01 -3.94 -1.55
N PRO A 41 -13.80 -3.42 -2.79
CA PRO A 41 -12.71 -2.50 -3.06
C PRO A 41 -12.80 -1.24 -2.19
N LEU A 42 -11.65 -0.58 -2.01
CA LEU A 42 -11.63 0.71 -1.34
C LEU A 42 -12.37 1.76 -2.17
N SER A 43 -12.79 2.84 -1.52
CA SER A 43 -13.40 3.96 -2.22
C SER A 43 -12.35 4.72 -3.03
N ALA A 44 -12.68 5.04 -4.28
CA ALA A 44 -11.83 5.84 -5.16
C ALA A 44 -12.27 7.32 -5.23
N ASP A 45 -13.20 7.73 -4.39
CA ASP A 45 -13.77 9.09 -4.45
C ASP A 45 -12.70 10.16 -4.37
N GLY A 46 -12.72 11.08 -5.33
CA GLY A 46 -11.80 12.22 -5.35
C GLY A 46 -10.36 11.88 -5.74
N MET A 47 -10.08 10.63 -6.10
CA MET A 47 -8.72 10.24 -6.47
C MET A 47 -8.47 10.48 -7.97
N PRO A 48 -7.23 10.85 -8.34
CA PRO A 48 -6.87 10.97 -9.75
C PRO A 48 -6.90 9.60 -10.44
N GLU A 49 -6.89 9.61 -11.76
CA GLU A 49 -6.90 8.38 -12.57
C GLU A 49 -5.68 7.50 -12.32
N GLY A 50 -4.55 8.10 -12.02
CA GLY A 50 -3.31 7.40 -11.71
C GLY A 50 -2.38 8.27 -10.90
N ASP A 51 -1.23 7.72 -10.55
CA ASP A 51 -0.26 8.43 -9.73
C ASP A 51 1.16 7.91 -9.98
N ASP A 52 2.13 8.65 -9.49
CA ASP A 52 3.55 8.35 -9.59
C ASP A 52 4.11 8.07 -8.19
N PRO A 53 4.07 6.80 -7.75
CA PRO A 53 4.51 6.48 -6.39
C PRO A 53 6.02 6.67 -6.24
N GLN A 54 6.42 7.09 -5.05
CA GLN A 54 7.81 7.26 -4.68
C GLN A 54 8.23 6.15 -3.71
N PRO A 55 9.52 5.77 -3.67
CA PRO A 55 9.99 4.81 -2.68
C PRO A 55 9.61 5.25 -1.27
N GLY A 56 9.03 4.32 -0.51
CA GLY A 56 8.48 4.59 0.82
C GLY A 56 6.98 4.86 0.83
N ASP A 57 6.37 5.04 -0.33
CA ASP A 57 4.93 5.26 -0.41
C ASP A 57 4.14 3.96 -0.26
N ILE A 58 2.91 4.11 0.21
CA ILE A 58 1.90 3.05 0.22
C ILE A 58 0.85 3.43 -0.81
N GLY A 59 0.55 2.51 -1.72
CA GLY A 59 -0.43 2.72 -2.76
C GLY A 59 -1.50 1.66 -2.78
N TRP A 60 -2.57 1.98 -3.48
CA TRP A 60 -3.66 1.07 -3.77
C TRP A 60 -3.84 1.01 -5.29
N PHE A 61 -3.72 -0.21 -5.84
CA PHE A 61 -3.92 -0.44 -7.27
C PHE A 61 -5.35 -0.90 -7.50
N ARG A 62 -6.17 0.00 -8.05
CA ARG A 62 -7.62 -0.21 -8.17
C ARG A 62 -8.00 -1.45 -8.99
N PRO A 63 -7.38 -1.69 -10.18
CA PRO A 63 -7.84 -2.80 -11.03
C PRO A 63 -7.85 -4.14 -10.34
N TRP A 64 -6.92 -4.38 -9.42
CA TRP A 64 -6.80 -5.65 -8.71
C TRP A 64 -7.15 -5.55 -7.23
N ASN A 65 -7.48 -4.36 -6.76
CA ASN A 65 -7.73 -4.11 -5.34
C ASN A 65 -6.57 -4.60 -4.46
N THR A 66 -5.35 -4.23 -4.85
CA THR A 66 -4.15 -4.60 -4.13
C THR A 66 -3.56 -3.41 -3.38
N LEU A 67 -2.95 -3.71 -2.23
CA LEU A 67 -2.13 -2.78 -1.49
C LEU A 67 -0.69 -2.97 -1.94
N ALA A 68 0.04 -1.89 -2.14
CA ALA A 68 1.43 -1.93 -2.57
C ALA A 68 2.31 -1.08 -1.67
N PHE A 69 3.44 -1.66 -1.26
CA PHE A 69 4.48 -0.97 -0.48
C PHE A 69 5.67 -0.80 -1.40
N TYR A 70 5.90 0.44 -1.84
CA TYR A 70 6.93 0.75 -2.84
C TYR A 70 8.28 0.94 -2.18
N TYR A 71 9.31 0.24 -2.68
CA TYR A 71 10.68 0.42 -2.22
C TYR A 71 11.66 0.69 -3.37
N GLY A 72 11.19 0.64 -4.61
CA GLY A 72 11.96 0.98 -5.79
C GLY A 72 11.25 2.02 -6.63
N ASP A 73 11.83 2.36 -7.78
CA ASP A 73 11.25 3.31 -8.71
C ASP A 73 10.18 2.65 -9.55
N VAL A 74 8.94 3.00 -9.29
CA VAL A 74 7.80 2.64 -10.13
C VAL A 74 7.30 3.94 -10.74
N SER A 75 7.34 4.05 -12.06
CA SER A 75 6.89 5.25 -12.74
C SER A 75 5.38 5.41 -12.69
N TYR A 76 4.89 6.55 -13.15
CA TYR A 76 3.45 6.81 -13.21
C TYR A 76 2.71 5.64 -13.85
N SER A 77 1.61 5.26 -13.23
CA SER A 77 0.73 4.22 -13.77
C SER A 77 -0.72 4.56 -13.49
N GLY A 78 -1.58 4.31 -14.48
CA GLY A 78 -3.01 4.41 -14.29
C GLY A 78 -3.49 3.38 -13.27
N GLY A 79 -4.48 3.73 -12.48
CA GLY A 79 -5.04 2.85 -11.46
C GLY A 79 -4.35 2.92 -10.11
N ILE A 80 -3.18 3.54 -10.01
CA ILE A 80 -2.51 3.74 -8.72
C ILE A 80 -3.10 4.94 -7.99
N ALA A 81 -3.39 4.76 -6.71
CA ALA A 81 -3.73 5.85 -5.80
C ALA A 81 -2.78 5.77 -4.61
N ARG A 82 -2.01 6.84 -4.37
CA ARG A 82 -1.14 6.90 -3.19
C ARG A 82 -2.00 7.18 -1.97
N ILE A 83 -1.83 6.39 -0.91
CA ILE A 83 -2.67 6.48 0.28
C ILE A 83 -1.89 6.74 1.57
N GLY A 84 -0.59 6.67 1.52
CA GLY A 84 0.23 6.89 2.71
C GLY A 84 1.70 6.73 2.46
N ARG A 85 2.46 6.73 3.55
CA ARG A 85 3.91 6.63 3.49
C ARG A 85 4.47 6.02 4.77
N PHE A 86 5.52 5.20 4.63
CA PHE A 86 6.24 4.66 5.77
C PHE A 86 7.07 5.74 6.46
N ASP A 87 7.10 5.69 7.79
CA ASP A 87 7.99 6.52 8.60
C ASP A 87 9.39 5.91 8.72
N ASP A 88 9.47 4.58 8.56
CA ASP A 88 10.73 3.84 8.71
C ASP A 88 11.57 3.88 7.43
N PRO A 89 12.88 3.60 7.53
CA PRO A 89 13.72 3.49 6.34
C PRO A 89 13.22 2.42 5.38
N ILE A 90 13.30 2.73 4.09
CA ILE A 90 12.80 1.84 3.03
C ILE A 90 13.48 0.47 3.04
N ASP A 91 14.70 0.38 3.52
CA ASP A 91 15.43 -0.89 3.60
C ASP A 91 14.70 -1.92 4.45
N LEU A 92 13.96 -1.48 5.46
CA LEU A 92 13.18 -2.36 6.31
C LEU A 92 11.97 -2.95 5.57
N VAL A 93 11.37 -2.18 4.66
CA VAL A 93 10.30 -2.66 3.80
C VAL A 93 10.84 -3.69 2.81
N LYS A 94 12.01 -3.41 2.25
CA LYS A 94 12.65 -4.27 1.26
C LYS A 94 13.17 -5.59 1.85
N ALA A 95 13.52 -5.59 3.13
CA ALA A 95 14.23 -6.71 3.76
C ALA A 95 13.44 -8.03 3.73
N GLN A 96 12.12 -7.97 3.78
CA GLN A 96 11.29 -9.17 3.74
C GLN A 96 11.20 -9.69 2.31
N THR A 97 11.50 -10.98 2.11
CA THR A 97 11.51 -11.59 0.78
C THR A 97 10.49 -12.73 0.67
N GLY A 98 10.13 -13.07 -0.58
CA GLY A 98 9.20 -14.14 -0.86
C GLY A 98 7.76 -13.80 -0.47
N PHE A 99 7.00 -14.84 -0.17
CA PHE A 99 5.64 -14.67 0.33
C PHE A 99 5.66 -14.57 1.85
N PHE A 100 4.93 -13.61 2.39
CA PHE A 100 4.79 -13.47 3.84
C PHE A 100 3.45 -12.83 4.19
N HIS A 101 3.00 -13.03 5.42
CA HIS A 101 1.79 -12.39 5.91
C HIS A 101 2.17 -11.16 6.73
N ALA A 102 1.42 -10.09 6.55
CA ALA A 102 1.57 -8.88 7.35
C ALA A 102 0.24 -8.53 7.99
N THR A 103 0.26 -8.20 9.27
CA THR A 103 -0.90 -7.66 9.96
C THR A 103 -0.76 -6.16 10.01
N ILE A 104 -1.80 -5.48 9.52
CA ILE A 104 -1.88 -4.02 9.50
C ILE A 104 -2.89 -3.62 10.55
N GLU A 105 -2.48 -2.76 11.48
CA GLU A 105 -3.35 -2.33 12.57
C GLU A 105 -3.11 -0.86 12.90
N ARG A 106 -4.07 -0.26 13.58
CA ARG A 106 -3.92 1.12 14.05
C ARG A 106 -2.84 1.18 15.13
N ALA A 107 -2.01 2.21 15.08
CA ALA A 107 -1.10 2.52 16.17
C ALA A 107 -1.90 3.04 17.35
N SER A 108 -1.50 2.61 18.51
CA SER A 108 -2.14 3.06 19.76
C SER A 108 -1.49 4.33 20.30
#